data_158a6426227840b72d30bfc904bd3b3d
#
_entry.id   158a6426227840b72d30bfc904bd3b3d
#
_cell.length_a   1.000
_cell.length_b   1.000
_cell.length_c   1.000
_cell.angle_alpha   90.00
_cell.angle_beta   90.00
_cell.angle_gamma   90.00
#
_symmetry.space_group_name_H-M   'P 1'
#
loop_
_entity.id
_entity.type
_entity.pdbx_description
1 polymer ?
#
loop_
_entity_poly.entity_id
_entity_poly.type
_entity_poly.pdbx_seq_one_letter_code
_entity_poly.pdbx_strand_id
1 'polypeptide(L)'
;SPLLLGRNTMISKENIIALIDERIKDLEKDLYVVELTISANNVIRVEVDKLEENVTVDECVSISRNIEHNLDREEEDFELHVSSAGLDKPFRHINQYKKNIGRMVKVKPLDSSKIEGLLSTVDEKGIVIIHSEKKRVEGKKKKEIVEEEFRFDFDKIKETKIVISFK
;
A
#
# COMPACT_ATOMS: atom_id res chain seq x y z
N SER A 1 16.85 17.19 30.32
CA SER A 1 16.26 17.17 30.23
C SER A 1 15.86 16.88 30.26
N PRO A 2 15.75 17.01 30.23
CA PRO A 2 15.09 16.88 30.06
C PRO A 2 14.50 16.39 30.22
N LEU A 3 14.44 16.39 30.24
CA LEU A 3 13.96 16.15 30.24
C LEU A 3 13.39 15.60 30.33
N LEU A 4 13.22 15.57 30.43
CA LEU A 4 12.58 15.41 30.32
C LEU A 4 11.95 15.15 30.02
N LEU A 5 12.10 15.39 30.09
CA LEU A 5 11.44 15.43 29.51
C LEU A 5 10.85 14.65 28.94
N GLY A 6 10.63 14.64 29.01
CA GLY A 6 10.00 13.96 28.37
C GLY A 6 10.13 13.07 27.87
N ARG A 7 9.93 12.92 28.14
CA ARG A 7 9.93 12.11 27.56
C ARG A 7 9.28 11.88 26.45
N ASN A 8 9.24 12.77 25.63
CA ASN A 8 9.01 12.37 24.29
C ASN A 8 10.03 11.36 23.91
N THR A 9 9.59 10.17 23.70
CA THR A 9 10.46 9.16 23.17
C THR A 9 10.86 9.58 21.78
N MET A 10 12.13 9.41 21.42
CA MET A 10 12.59 9.63 20.06
C MET A 10 11.84 8.73 19.08
N ILE A 11 11.35 7.58 19.58
CA ILE A 11 10.62 6.60 18.80
C ILE A 11 9.14 6.95 18.86
N SER A 12 8.74 7.91 18.03
CA SER A 12 7.35 8.30 17.82
C SER A 12 7.05 8.24 16.33
N LYS A 13 5.79 8.07 15.98
CA LYS A 13 5.41 8.06 14.56
C LYS A 13 5.82 9.34 13.87
N GLU A 14 5.64 10.49 14.53
CA GLU A 14 5.97 11.79 13.99
C GLU A 14 7.46 11.90 13.67
N ASN A 15 8.32 11.47 14.59
CA ASN A 15 9.77 11.51 14.38
C ASN A 15 10.20 10.56 13.26
N ILE A 16 9.63 9.34 13.25
CA ILE A 16 9.98 8.36 12.23
C ILE A 16 9.54 8.84 10.86
N ILE A 17 8.33 9.37 10.74
CA ILE A 17 7.83 9.92 9.47
C ILE A 17 8.70 11.07 9.00
N ALA A 18 9.10 11.95 9.90
CA ALA A 18 9.99 13.08 9.54
C ALA A 18 11.31 12.58 8.97
N LEU A 19 11.89 11.53 9.54
CA LEU A 19 13.15 10.95 9.07
C LEU A 19 12.96 10.24 7.72
N ILE A 20 11.84 9.58 7.54
CA ILE A 20 11.51 8.95 6.26
C ILE A 20 11.33 10.02 5.17
N ASP A 21 10.54 11.04 5.44
CA ASP A 21 10.27 12.11 4.48
C ASP A 21 11.53 12.87 4.08
N GLU A 22 12.43 13.11 5.05
CA GLU A 22 13.72 13.73 4.79
C GLU A 22 14.52 12.92 3.76
N ARG A 23 14.57 11.60 3.94
CA ARG A 23 15.33 10.75 3.03
C ARG A 23 14.63 10.60 1.66
N ILE A 24 13.30 10.53 1.64
CA ILE A 24 12.55 10.49 0.40
C ILE A 24 12.83 11.74 -0.44
N LYS A 25 12.88 12.89 0.20
CA LYS A 25 13.22 14.15 -0.46
C LYS A 25 14.63 14.11 -1.06
N ASP A 26 15.60 13.60 -0.29
CA ASP A 26 16.98 13.48 -0.77
C ASP A 26 17.13 12.55 -1.95
N LEU A 27 16.33 11.49 -1.98
CA LEU A 27 16.36 10.51 -3.08
C LEU A 27 15.70 11.05 -4.35
N GLU A 28 14.89 12.10 -4.23
CA GLU A 28 14.13 12.68 -5.36
C GLU A 28 13.32 11.62 -6.11
N LYS A 29 12.70 10.71 -5.35
CA LYS A 29 11.89 9.61 -5.90
C LYS A 29 10.45 9.76 -5.44
N ASP A 30 9.53 9.16 -6.19
CA ASP A 30 8.10 9.20 -5.90
C ASP A 30 7.71 8.13 -4.87
N LEU A 31 8.47 8.09 -3.78
CA LEU A 31 8.25 7.16 -2.67
C LEU A 31 7.22 7.72 -1.70
N TYR A 32 6.41 6.86 -1.12
CA TYR A 32 5.46 7.24 -0.07
C TYR A 32 5.33 6.10 0.93
N VAL A 33 4.93 6.46 2.15
CA VAL A 33 4.71 5.48 3.21
C VAL A 33 3.32 4.88 3.05
N VAL A 34 3.26 3.56 2.94
CA VAL A 34 1.99 2.82 2.88
C VAL A 34 1.51 2.54 4.30
N GLU A 35 2.41 2.14 5.17
CA GLU A 35 2.08 1.83 6.55
C GLU A 35 3.30 2.02 7.44
N LEU A 36 3.06 2.55 8.63
CA LEU A 36 4.06 2.66 9.68
C LEU A 36 3.43 2.17 10.97
N THR A 37 4.04 1.16 11.58
CA THR A 37 3.62 0.67 12.89
C THR A 37 4.79 0.64 13.84
N ILE A 38 4.51 0.97 15.11
CA ILE A 38 5.48 0.89 16.20
C ILE A 38 4.81 0.10 17.30
N SER A 39 5.37 -1.07 17.62
CA SER A 39 4.82 -1.92 18.67
C SER A 39 5.19 -1.42 20.07
N ALA A 40 4.58 -2.00 21.10
CA ALA A 40 4.92 -1.69 22.48
C ALA A 40 6.38 -2.02 22.82
N ASN A 41 7.00 -2.94 22.08
CA ASN A 41 8.41 -3.31 22.26
C ASN A 41 9.34 -2.55 21.33
N ASN A 42 8.87 -1.44 20.76
CA ASN A 42 9.64 -0.63 19.82
C ASN A 42 10.11 -1.39 18.58
N VAL A 43 9.25 -2.26 18.05
CA VAL A 43 9.46 -2.83 16.73
C VAL A 43 8.83 -1.87 15.72
N ILE A 44 9.67 -1.25 14.93
CA ILE A 44 9.27 -0.27 13.91
C ILE A 44 9.17 -0.98 12.58
N ARG A 45 7.99 -0.96 11.97
CA ARG A 45 7.77 -1.53 10.65
C ARG A 45 7.31 -0.46 9.70
N VAL A 46 8.03 -0.27 8.62
CA VAL A 46 7.74 0.71 7.60
C VAL A 46 7.56 -0.02 6.28
N GLU A 47 6.43 0.21 5.63
CA GLU A 47 6.22 -0.26 4.27
C GLU A 47 6.10 0.95 3.36
N VAL A 48 6.85 0.93 2.27
CA VAL A 48 6.88 2.03 1.29
C VAL A 48 6.56 1.51 -0.09
N ASP A 49 6.10 2.41 -0.94
CA ASP A 49 5.83 2.08 -2.34
C ASP A 49 6.16 3.31 -3.19
N LYS A 50 6.12 3.14 -4.49
CA LYS A 50 6.33 4.22 -5.47
C LYS A 50 5.08 4.42 -6.30
N LEU A 51 4.95 5.62 -6.88
CA LEU A 51 3.78 5.95 -7.70
C LEU A 51 3.71 5.12 -8.98
N GLU A 52 4.84 4.81 -9.60
CA GLU A 52 4.86 4.12 -10.89
C GLU A 52 5.74 2.88 -10.94
N GLU A 53 6.87 2.90 -10.25
CA GLU A 53 7.85 1.82 -10.29
C GLU A 53 7.80 0.97 -9.04
N ASN A 54 8.64 -0.05 -8.99
CA ASN A 54 8.82 -0.86 -7.79
C ASN A 54 9.94 -0.28 -6.93
N VAL A 55 9.77 -0.39 -5.62
CA VAL A 55 10.78 0.04 -4.65
C VAL A 55 11.96 -0.92 -4.71
N THR A 56 13.17 -0.37 -4.72
CA THR A 56 14.40 -1.18 -4.72
C THR A 56 14.87 -1.46 -3.29
N VAL A 57 15.69 -2.48 -3.14
CA VAL A 57 16.32 -2.81 -1.85
C VAL A 57 17.19 -1.65 -1.39
N ASP A 58 17.94 -1.02 -2.29
CA ASP A 58 18.79 0.12 -1.96
C ASP A 58 17.99 1.30 -1.40
N GLU A 59 16.79 1.53 -1.93
CA GLU A 59 15.92 2.59 -1.42
C GLU A 59 15.45 2.29 -0.01
N CYS A 60 15.06 1.04 0.27
CA CYS A 60 14.68 0.63 1.62
C CYS A 60 15.85 0.76 2.60
N VAL A 61 17.05 0.36 2.18
CA VAL A 61 18.27 0.46 2.99
C VAL A 61 18.59 1.92 3.28
N SER A 62 18.44 2.80 2.29
CA SER A 62 18.70 4.23 2.47
C SER A 62 17.77 4.84 3.51
N ILE A 63 16.49 4.52 3.46
CA ILE A 63 15.50 4.98 4.44
C ILE A 63 15.85 4.43 5.83
N SER A 64 16.15 3.14 5.90
CA SER A 64 16.50 2.47 7.14
C SER A 64 17.70 3.14 7.82
N ARG A 65 18.73 3.44 7.04
CA ARG A 65 19.93 4.09 7.56
C ARG A 65 19.65 5.50 8.12
N ASN A 66 18.79 6.25 7.46
CA ASN A 66 18.44 7.59 7.96
C ASN A 66 17.72 7.52 9.30
N ILE A 67 16.88 6.51 9.48
CA ILE A 67 16.21 6.30 10.75
C ILE A 67 17.23 5.88 11.81
N GLU A 68 18.07 4.88 11.53
CA GLU A 68 19.03 4.36 12.49
C GLU A 68 20.08 5.39 12.92
N HIS A 69 20.58 6.21 11.99
CA HIS A 69 21.59 7.21 12.29
C HIS A 69 21.06 8.36 13.16
N ASN A 70 19.75 8.55 13.20
CA ASN A 70 19.14 9.64 13.95
C ASN A 70 18.42 9.19 15.22
N LEU A 71 18.50 7.91 15.54
CA LEU A 71 17.98 7.35 16.80
C LEU A 71 19.13 6.75 17.59
N ASP A 72 19.06 6.88 18.92
CA ASP A 72 20.07 6.34 19.81
C ASP A 72 19.57 5.09 20.52
N ARG A 73 20.14 3.93 20.17
CA ARG A 73 19.77 2.65 20.76
C ARG A 73 20.15 2.54 22.24
N GLU A 74 21.13 3.34 22.68
CA GLU A 74 21.52 3.35 24.08
C GLU A 74 20.47 4.05 24.94
N GLU A 75 19.81 5.08 24.38
CA GLU A 75 18.74 5.75 25.10
C GLU A 75 17.44 4.93 25.03
N GLU A 76 17.13 4.39 23.86
CA GLU A 76 15.92 3.62 23.66
C GLU A 76 16.16 2.63 22.54
N ASP A 77 16.20 1.36 22.87
CA ASP A 77 16.44 0.31 21.88
C ASP A 77 15.23 0.07 21.00
N PHE A 78 15.46 -0.37 19.80
CA PHE A 78 14.40 -0.62 18.82
C PHE A 78 14.83 -1.68 17.80
N GLU A 79 13.83 -2.25 17.14
CA GLU A 79 14.03 -3.11 15.98
C GLU A 79 13.40 -2.39 14.79
N LEU A 80 14.07 -2.41 13.65
CA LEU A 80 13.62 -1.66 12.48
C LEU A 80 13.55 -2.54 11.24
N HIS A 81 12.39 -2.51 10.59
CA HIS A 81 12.15 -3.20 9.33
C HIS A 81 11.57 -2.22 8.31
N VAL A 82 12.30 -1.99 7.24
CA VAL A 82 11.82 -1.17 6.12
C VAL A 82 11.71 -2.08 4.90
N SER A 83 10.53 -2.13 4.31
CA SER A 83 10.27 -3.01 3.18
C SER A 83 9.34 -2.36 2.17
N SER A 84 9.31 -2.91 0.96
CA SER A 84 8.33 -2.52 -0.04
C SER A 84 6.99 -3.18 0.27
N ALA A 85 5.90 -2.53 -0.14
CA ALA A 85 4.57 -3.11 0.01
C ALA A 85 4.47 -4.38 -0.85
N GLY A 86 4.01 -5.48 -0.23
CA GLY A 86 3.94 -6.77 -0.92
C GLY A 86 2.76 -6.86 -1.88
N LEU A 87 2.96 -7.56 -2.99
CA LEU A 87 1.91 -7.78 -3.98
C LEU A 87 0.77 -8.63 -3.44
N ASP A 88 1.05 -9.47 -2.45
CA ASP A 88 0.07 -10.36 -1.84
C ASP A 88 -0.75 -9.69 -0.74
N LYS A 89 -0.43 -8.44 -0.41
CA LYS A 89 -1.12 -7.71 0.64
C LYS A 89 -2.20 -6.79 0.07
N PRO A 90 -3.26 -6.53 0.85
CA PRO A 90 -4.31 -5.59 0.41
C PRO A 90 -3.76 -4.18 0.17
N PHE A 91 -4.39 -3.46 -0.73
CA PHE A 91 -4.07 -2.06 -0.96
C PHE A 91 -4.44 -1.24 0.28
N ARG A 92 -3.55 -0.32 0.67
CA ARG A 92 -3.77 0.53 1.85
C ARG A 92 -3.63 2.01 1.56
N HIS A 93 -3.37 2.36 0.30
CA HIS A 93 -3.16 3.74 -0.10
C HIS A 93 -3.74 3.96 -1.50
N ILE A 94 -4.36 5.13 -1.71
CA ILE A 94 -4.97 5.45 -3.00
C ILE A 94 -3.96 5.37 -4.16
N ASN A 95 -2.70 5.70 -3.91
CA ASN A 95 -1.68 5.65 -4.94
C ASN A 95 -1.40 4.22 -5.41
N GLN A 96 -1.63 3.21 -4.56
CA GLN A 96 -1.52 1.81 -4.97
C GLN A 96 -2.60 1.45 -5.98
N TYR A 97 -3.80 1.97 -5.79
CA TYR A 97 -4.87 1.80 -6.79
C TYR A 97 -4.49 2.49 -8.10
N LYS A 98 -4.05 3.74 -8.02
CA LYS A 98 -3.72 4.52 -9.22
C LYS A 98 -2.64 3.87 -10.08
N LYS A 99 -1.59 3.35 -9.46
CA LYS A 99 -0.51 2.72 -10.23
C LYS A 99 -0.89 1.36 -10.81
N ASN A 100 -1.97 0.77 -10.32
CA ASN A 100 -2.43 -0.54 -10.79
C ASN A 100 -3.63 -0.46 -11.74
N ILE A 101 -3.96 0.73 -12.23
CA ILE A 101 -4.96 0.88 -13.28
C ILE A 101 -4.52 0.07 -14.49
N GLY A 102 -5.43 -0.73 -15.04
CA GLY A 102 -5.14 -1.64 -16.15
C GLY A 102 -4.78 -3.05 -15.72
N ARG A 103 -4.74 -3.31 -14.43
CA ARG A 103 -4.45 -4.65 -13.89
C ARG A 103 -5.69 -5.28 -13.28
N MET A 104 -5.68 -6.60 -13.23
CA MET A 104 -6.76 -7.34 -12.58
C MET A 104 -6.65 -7.23 -11.08
N VAL A 105 -7.75 -6.91 -10.43
CA VAL A 105 -7.83 -6.83 -8.97
C VAL A 105 -9.01 -7.63 -8.46
N LYS A 106 -8.92 -8.04 -7.21
CA LYS A 106 -10.01 -8.70 -6.50
C LYS A 106 -10.47 -7.77 -5.40
N VAL A 107 -11.70 -7.32 -5.48
CA VAL A 107 -12.32 -6.41 -4.51
C VAL A 107 -13.26 -7.21 -3.62
N LYS A 108 -13.14 -7.01 -2.31
CA LYS A 108 -14.09 -7.56 -1.36
C LYS A 108 -14.92 -6.41 -0.79
N PRO A 109 -16.18 -6.26 -1.22
CA PRO A 109 -17.07 -5.26 -0.62
C PRO A 109 -17.45 -5.65 0.81
N LEU A 110 -17.93 -4.68 1.59
CA LEU A 110 -18.35 -4.92 2.97
C LEU A 110 -19.54 -5.88 3.08
N ASP A 111 -20.46 -5.80 2.12
CA ASP A 111 -21.75 -6.50 2.17
C ASP A 111 -21.94 -7.52 1.05
N SER A 112 -20.91 -7.82 0.29
CA SER A 112 -21.04 -8.68 -0.90
C SER A 112 -19.87 -9.64 -1.01
N SER A 113 -20.02 -10.61 -1.93
CA SER A 113 -18.94 -11.54 -2.26
C SER A 113 -17.83 -10.83 -3.03
N LYS A 114 -16.65 -11.42 -3.00
CA LYS A 114 -15.50 -10.93 -3.75
C LYS A 114 -15.80 -10.91 -5.24
N ILE A 115 -15.31 -9.89 -5.92
CA ILE A 115 -15.46 -9.76 -7.37
C ILE A 115 -14.09 -9.43 -7.98
N GLU A 116 -13.76 -10.08 -9.08
CA GLU A 116 -12.54 -9.81 -9.83
C GLU A 116 -12.88 -8.97 -11.06
N GLY A 117 -12.00 -8.02 -11.36
CA GLY A 117 -12.18 -7.20 -12.53
C GLY A 117 -10.94 -6.39 -12.84
N LEU A 118 -10.95 -5.80 -14.03
CA LEU A 118 -9.91 -4.89 -14.46
C LEU A 118 -10.12 -3.54 -13.77
N LEU A 119 -9.10 -3.06 -13.07
CA LEU A 119 -9.17 -1.74 -12.46
C LEU A 119 -9.12 -0.69 -13.55
N SER A 120 -10.23 -0.01 -13.76
CA SER A 120 -10.40 0.92 -14.88
C SER A 120 -10.10 2.36 -14.49
N THR A 121 -10.74 2.84 -13.42
CA THR A 121 -10.54 4.22 -12.96
C THR A 121 -10.44 4.26 -11.45
N VAL A 122 -9.73 5.28 -10.97
CA VAL A 122 -9.58 5.57 -9.54
C VAL A 122 -9.78 7.06 -9.34
N ASP A 123 -10.63 7.43 -8.40
CA ASP A 123 -10.80 8.83 -8.01
C ASP A 123 -10.73 8.94 -6.48
N GLU A 124 -10.92 10.14 -5.95
CA GLU A 124 -10.78 10.38 -4.52
C GLU A 124 -11.78 9.61 -3.65
N LYS A 125 -12.90 9.21 -4.24
CA LYS A 125 -14.00 8.55 -3.50
C LYS A 125 -14.04 7.05 -3.70
N GLY A 126 -13.51 6.54 -4.80
CA GLY A 126 -13.63 5.13 -5.08
C GLY A 126 -12.99 4.69 -6.38
N ILE A 127 -13.40 3.53 -6.83
CA ILE A 127 -12.84 2.87 -8.02
C ILE A 127 -13.94 2.34 -8.90
N VAL A 128 -13.59 2.13 -10.18
CA VAL A 128 -14.44 1.39 -11.13
C VAL A 128 -13.64 0.19 -11.61
N ILE A 129 -14.26 -0.98 -11.54
CA ILE A 129 -13.68 -2.19 -12.12
C ILE A 129 -14.58 -2.72 -13.24
N ILE A 130 -13.98 -3.39 -14.20
CA ILE A 130 -14.70 -4.03 -15.30
C ILE A 130 -14.58 -5.52 -15.11
N HIS A 131 -15.72 -6.16 -14.82
CA HIS A 131 -15.80 -7.60 -14.65
C HIS A 131 -16.21 -8.25 -15.98
N SER A 132 -15.47 -9.23 -16.41
CA SER A 132 -15.74 -9.95 -17.65
C SER A 132 -16.10 -11.39 -17.35
N GLU A 133 -17.18 -11.87 -17.95
CA GLU A 133 -17.61 -13.26 -17.82
C GLU A 133 -17.95 -13.82 -19.19
N LYS A 134 -17.70 -15.10 -19.36
CA LYS A 134 -18.18 -15.82 -20.54
C LYS A 134 -19.58 -16.33 -20.21
N LYS A 135 -20.57 -15.78 -20.89
CA LYS A 135 -21.97 -16.17 -20.71
C LYS A 135 -22.55 -16.68 -22.02
N ARG A 136 -23.44 -17.64 -21.93
CA ARG A 136 -24.19 -18.14 -23.07
C ARG A 136 -25.30 -17.11 -23.35
N VAL A 137 -25.26 -16.56 -24.54
CA VAL A 137 -26.28 -15.61 -24.98
C VAL A 137 -27.38 -16.40 -25.67
N GLU A 138 -28.63 -16.05 -25.40
CA GLU A 138 -29.80 -16.72 -25.98
C GLU A 138 -29.73 -16.69 -27.51
N GLY A 139 -29.96 -17.84 -28.13
CA GLY A 139 -29.92 -17.99 -29.59
C GLY A 139 -28.53 -18.20 -30.18
N LYS A 140 -27.48 -18.26 -29.38
CA LYS A 140 -26.11 -18.46 -29.88
C LYS A 140 -25.50 -19.74 -29.32
N LYS A 141 -24.72 -20.42 -30.16
CA LYS A 141 -24.05 -21.67 -29.76
C LYS A 141 -22.80 -21.47 -28.95
N LYS A 142 -22.12 -20.36 -29.13
CA LYS A 142 -20.87 -20.04 -28.40
C LYS A 142 -21.14 -19.07 -27.28
N LYS A 143 -20.39 -19.21 -26.20
CA LYS A 143 -20.41 -18.24 -25.11
C LYS A 143 -19.76 -16.90 -25.56
N GLU A 144 -20.37 -15.83 -25.18
CA GLU A 144 -19.83 -14.50 -25.44
C GLU A 144 -19.27 -13.89 -24.17
N ILE A 145 -18.30 -13.01 -24.33
CA ILE A 145 -17.73 -12.25 -23.22
C ILE A 145 -18.68 -11.09 -22.93
N VAL A 146 -19.21 -11.05 -21.72
CA VAL A 146 -20.07 -9.97 -21.24
C VAL A 146 -19.29 -9.18 -20.21
N GLU A 147 -19.20 -7.88 -20.41
CA GLU A 147 -18.50 -6.98 -19.49
C GLU A 147 -19.51 -6.15 -18.71
N GLU A 148 -19.26 -6.01 -17.40
CA GLU A 148 -20.05 -5.14 -16.54
C GLU A 148 -19.13 -4.23 -15.76
N GLU A 149 -19.51 -2.97 -15.60
CA GLU A 149 -18.79 -2.01 -14.78
C GLU A 149 -19.38 -1.99 -13.37
N PHE A 150 -18.50 -2.03 -12.38
CA PHE A 150 -18.88 -1.92 -10.97
C PHE A 150 -18.13 -0.77 -10.35
N ARG A 151 -18.87 0.11 -9.70
CA ARG A 151 -18.28 1.20 -8.93
C ARG A 151 -18.36 0.89 -7.45
N PHE A 152 -17.22 1.06 -6.77
CA PHE A 152 -17.15 0.89 -5.31
C PHE A 152 -16.53 2.14 -4.70
N ASP A 153 -17.23 2.74 -3.74
CA ASP A 153 -16.65 3.79 -2.92
C ASP A 153 -15.69 3.14 -1.92
N PHE A 154 -14.61 3.83 -1.58
CA PHE A 154 -13.59 3.26 -0.68
C PHE A 154 -14.19 2.83 0.67
N ASP A 155 -15.17 3.58 1.19
CA ASP A 155 -15.82 3.25 2.46
C ASP A 155 -16.70 1.99 2.39
N LYS A 156 -16.96 1.49 1.21
CA LYS A 156 -17.72 0.26 0.97
C LYS A 156 -16.83 -0.94 0.64
N ILE A 157 -15.53 -0.73 0.58
CA ILE A 157 -14.57 -1.79 0.27
C ILE A 157 -13.91 -2.29 1.56
N LYS A 158 -13.96 -3.59 1.79
CA LYS A 158 -13.24 -4.19 2.90
C LYS A 158 -11.77 -4.39 2.58
N GLU A 159 -11.47 -4.91 1.39
CA GLU A 159 -10.10 -5.07 0.92
C GLU A 159 -10.03 -5.19 -0.61
N THR A 160 -8.90 -4.81 -1.16
CA THR A 160 -8.59 -4.99 -2.58
C THR A 160 -7.19 -5.55 -2.70
N LYS A 161 -7.03 -6.60 -3.50
CA LYS A 161 -5.73 -7.22 -3.77
C LYS A 161 -5.51 -7.35 -5.27
N ILE A 162 -4.23 -7.35 -5.68
CA ILE A 162 -3.88 -7.68 -7.07
C ILE A 162 -4.15 -9.16 -7.29
N VAL A 163 -4.70 -9.49 -8.45
CA VAL A 163 -4.80 -10.89 -8.90
C VAL A 163 -3.45 -11.26 -9.52
N ILE A 164 -2.76 -12.17 -8.87
CA ILE A 164 -1.45 -12.64 -9.33
C ILE A 164 -1.69 -13.76 -10.34
N SER A 165 -1.17 -13.57 -11.56
CA SER A 165 -1.28 -14.59 -12.60
C SER A 165 0.07 -15.25 -12.80
N PHE A 166 0.08 -16.57 -12.66
CA PHE A 166 1.26 -17.38 -12.90
C PHE A 166 1.14 -18.00 -14.30
N LYS A 167 1.81 -17.39 -15.25
CA LYS A 167 1.90 -17.94 -16.60
C LYS A 167 3.34 -18.15 -16.99
#